data_dbac34384824d1d777ae10e6737ef365
#
_entry.id   dbac34384824d1d777ae10e6737ef365
#
_cell.length_a   1.000
_cell.length_b   1.000
_cell.length_c   1.000
_cell.angle_alpha   90.00
_cell.angle_beta   90.00
_cell.angle_gamma   90.00
#
_symmetry.space_group_name_H-M   'P 1'
#
loop_
_entity.id
_entity.type
_entity.pdbx_description
1 polymer ?
#
loop_
_entity_poly.entity_id
_entity_poly.type
_entity_poly.pdbx_seq_one_letter_code
_entity_poly.pdbx_strand_id
1 'polypeptide(L)'
;MRLTLRTMLAYLDNILEQDDAETLGAKISESEFASDLVYRTLSSTRKANLSAPPLDGKGVGADPNTVAEYLDNTLSESRIPGFEKVCLESDMYLSEVACCHSILSNCMDQPVAIKNDTRDHIVSAVQQSITQAEQLEQLEETRPALENLIQPKPAGVPEYINTK
;
A
#
# COMPACT_ATOMS: atom_id res chain seq x y z
N MET A 1 -20.03 10.36 0.72
CA MET A 1 -18.55 10.21 0.84
C MET A 1 -18.03 10.74 2.18
N ARG A 2 -16.94 10.22 2.75
CA ARG A 2 -16.30 10.69 4.00
C ARG A 2 -15.18 11.69 3.67
N LEU A 3 -15.11 12.80 4.41
CA LEU A 3 -14.01 13.76 4.29
C LEU A 3 -12.76 13.20 4.98
N THR A 4 -11.71 12.96 4.23
CA THR A 4 -10.38 12.52 4.66
C THR A 4 -9.32 13.30 3.89
N LEU A 5 -8.05 13.23 4.28
CA LEU A 5 -6.99 13.90 3.52
C LEU A 5 -6.94 13.40 2.06
N ARG A 6 -7.05 12.07 1.84
CA ARG A 6 -7.05 11.49 0.48
C ARG A 6 -8.22 11.97 -0.37
N THR A 7 -9.44 11.96 0.20
CA THR A 7 -10.61 12.41 -0.56
C THR A 7 -10.59 13.91 -0.84
N MET A 8 -9.98 14.70 0.05
CA MET A 8 -9.75 16.11 -0.20
C MET A 8 -8.74 16.32 -1.35
N LEU A 9 -7.65 15.57 -1.39
CA LEU A 9 -6.68 15.62 -2.49
C LEU A 9 -7.32 15.20 -3.81
N ALA A 10 -8.10 14.11 -3.82
CA ALA A 10 -8.85 13.67 -4.99
C ALA A 10 -9.86 14.72 -5.49
N TYR A 11 -10.47 15.47 -4.58
CA TYR A 11 -11.33 16.61 -4.91
C TYR A 11 -10.52 17.75 -5.57
N LEU A 12 -9.35 18.09 -5.02
CA LEU A 12 -8.49 19.16 -5.54
C LEU A 12 -7.92 18.84 -6.94
N ASP A 13 -7.62 17.57 -7.20
CA ASP A 13 -7.11 17.09 -8.49
C ASP A 13 -8.23 16.72 -9.49
N ASN A 14 -9.50 16.95 -9.10
CA ASN A 14 -10.68 16.77 -9.95
C ASN A 14 -10.83 15.35 -10.52
N ILE A 15 -10.46 14.34 -9.73
CA ILE A 15 -10.57 12.91 -10.12
C ILE A 15 -11.80 12.21 -9.52
N LEU A 16 -12.62 12.90 -8.73
CA LEU A 16 -13.87 12.38 -8.19
C LEU A 16 -14.99 12.43 -9.22
N GLU A 17 -15.92 11.48 -9.12
CA GLU A 17 -17.19 11.57 -9.84
C GLU A 17 -17.99 12.79 -9.37
N GLN A 18 -18.84 13.33 -10.24
CA GLN A 18 -19.54 14.60 -10.01
C GLN A 18 -20.35 14.62 -8.72
N ASP A 19 -21.10 13.55 -8.42
CA ASP A 19 -21.95 13.47 -7.22
C ASP A 19 -21.10 13.45 -5.92
N ASP A 20 -19.97 12.77 -5.95
CA ASP A 20 -19.02 12.72 -4.85
C ASP A 20 -18.30 14.05 -4.66
N ALA A 21 -17.94 14.72 -5.76
CA ALA A 21 -17.31 16.05 -5.72
C ALA A 21 -18.25 17.11 -5.13
N GLU A 22 -19.53 17.09 -5.53
CA GLU A 22 -20.54 18.01 -4.96
C GLU A 22 -20.76 17.75 -3.46
N THR A 23 -20.90 16.46 -3.07
CA THR A 23 -21.05 16.08 -1.66
C THR A 23 -19.86 16.51 -0.81
N LEU A 24 -18.64 16.33 -1.34
CA LEU A 24 -17.42 16.68 -0.62
C LEU A 24 -17.20 18.19 -0.57
N GLY A 25 -17.48 18.89 -1.67
CA GLY A 25 -17.42 20.35 -1.75
C GLY A 25 -18.35 21.03 -0.72
N ALA A 26 -19.57 20.51 -0.55
CA ALA A 26 -20.49 20.98 0.51
C ALA A 26 -19.87 20.78 1.89
N LYS A 27 -19.33 19.61 2.21
CA LYS A 27 -18.69 19.33 3.51
C LYS A 27 -17.46 20.20 3.76
N ILE A 28 -16.68 20.49 2.73
CA ILE A 28 -15.52 21.40 2.85
C ILE A 28 -16.00 22.82 3.17
N SER A 29 -17.05 23.30 2.48
CA SER A 29 -17.58 24.66 2.71
C SER A 29 -18.25 24.84 4.08
N GLU A 30 -18.81 23.77 4.66
CA GLU A 30 -19.41 23.77 5.99
C GLU A 30 -18.38 23.69 7.13
N SER A 31 -17.13 23.33 6.84
CA SER A 31 -16.07 23.17 7.82
C SER A 31 -14.97 24.21 7.63
N GLU A 32 -14.84 25.14 8.58
CA GLU A 32 -13.77 26.13 8.59
C GLU A 32 -12.38 25.47 8.55
N PHE A 33 -12.18 24.37 9.31
CA PHE A 33 -10.95 23.60 9.31
C PHE A 33 -10.65 23.00 7.93
N ALA A 34 -11.64 22.41 7.26
CA ALA A 34 -11.43 21.81 5.95
C ALA A 34 -11.15 22.89 4.87
N SER A 35 -11.84 24.02 4.94
CA SER A 35 -11.60 25.17 4.05
C SER A 35 -10.20 25.74 4.24
N ASP A 36 -9.73 25.90 5.50
CA ASP A 36 -8.36 26.33 5.80
C ASP A 36 -7.33 25.31 5.26
N LEU A 37 -7.58 24.03 5.44
CA LEU A 37 -6.68 22.98 4.95
C LEU A 37 -6.57 23.00 3.42
N VAL A 38 -7.66 23.17 2.70
CA VAL A 38 -7.66 23.35 1.23
C VAL A 38 -6.86 24.59 0.85
N TYR A 39 -7.08 25.71 1.53
CA TYR A 39 -6.34 26.94 1.27
C TYR A 39 -4.83 26.78 1.52
N ARG A 40 -4.45 26.15 2.63
CA ARG A 40 -3.05 25.84 2.96
C ARG A 40 -2.41 24.94 1.91
N THR A 41 -3.11 23.87 1.48
CA THR A 41 -2.65 22.96 0.44
C THR A 41 -2.37 23.70 -0.85
N LEU A 42 -3.35 24.46 -1.35
CA LEU A 42 -3.19 25.22 -2.60
C LEU A 42 -2.14 26.33 -2.51
N SER A 43 -1.99 26.96 -1.35
CA SER A 43 -1.01 28.01 -1.13
C SER A 43 0.40 27.47 -1.03
N SER A 44 0.60 26.29 -0.39
CA SER A 44 1.91 25.67 -0.21
C SER A 44 2.42 25.02 -1.48
N THR A 45 1.58 24.35 -2.27
CA THR A 45 1.95 23.73 -3.56
C THR A 45 2.37 24.77 -4.62
N ARG A 46 1.92 26.02 -4.51
CA ARG A 46 2.33 27.11 -5.41
C ARG A 46 3.65 27.79 -5.04
N LYS A 47 4.20 27.51 -3.88
CA LYS A 47 5.47 28.08 -3.43
C LYS A 47 6.63 27.31 -4.10
N ALA A 48 7.28 27.93 -5.09
CA ALA A 48 8.37 27.34 -5.86
C ALA A 48 9.63 26.94 -5.05
N ASN A 49 9.72 27.29 -3.77
CA ASN A 49 10.89 27.11 -2.90
C ASN A 49 10.62 26.24 -1.68
N LEU A 50 9.70 25.30 -1.76
CA LEU A 50 9.58 24.29 -0.71
C LEU A 50 10.78 23.35 -0.85
N SER A 51 11.79 23.54 0.01
CA SER A 51 12.87 22.57 0.13
C SER A 51 12.31 21.29 0.77
N ALA A 52 12.70 20.15 0.22
CA ALA A 52 12.42 18.87 0.87
C ALA A 52 12.95 18.89 2.31
N PRO A 53 12.22 18.36 3.29
CA PRO A 53 12.71 18.26 4.65
C PRO A 53 13.99 17.45 4.68
N PRO A 54 14.95 17.80 5.57
CA PRO A 54 16.12 16.96 5.76
C PRO A 54 15.64 15.56 6.16
N LEU A 55 16.12 14.55 5.47
CA LEU A 55 15.84 13.14 5.77
C LEU A 55 16.66 12.71 7.00
N ASP A 56 16.29 13.23 8.17
CA ASP A 56 17.01 12.96 9.44
C ASP A 56 16.75 11.56 9.99
N GLY A 57 16.00 10.73 9.28
CA GLY A 57 15.66 9.37 9.67
C GLY A 57 14.75 9.28 10.91
N LYS A 58 14.13 10.38 11.33
CA LYS A 58 13.29 10.45 12.54
C LYS A 58 11.90 10.95 12.20
N GLY A 59 10.91 10.09 12.42
CA GLY A 59 9.49 10.42 12.27
C GLY A 59 8.82 9.79 11.06
N VAL A 60 7.51 10.01 10.95
CA VAL A 60 6.65 9.36 9.95
C VAL A 60 6.97 9.83 8.52
N GLY A 61 7.51 11.03 8.36
CA GLY A 61 7.93 11.59 7.07
C GLY A 61 9.40 11.28 6.68
N ALA A 62 10.13 10.54 7.50
CA ALA A 62 11.53 10.22 7.26
C ALA A 62 11.75 9.08 6.25
N ASP A 63 10.72 8.25 6.04
CA ASP A 63 10.74 7.20 5.04
C ASP A 63 10.09 7.74 3.75
N PRO A 64 10.86 7.89 2.65
CA PRO A 64 10.35 8.41 1.39
C PRO A 64 9.22 7.54 0.79
N ASN A 65 9.13 6.27 1.18
CA ASN A 65 8.07 5.38 0.73
C ASN A 65 6.73 5.63 1.46
N THR A 66 6.74 6.25 2.64
CA THR A 66 5.52 6.44 3.44
C THR A 66 4.44 7.22 2.69
N VAL A 67 4.81 8.23 1.90
CA VAL A 67 3.87 9.00 1.08
C VAL A 67 3.25 8.11 -0.01
N ALA A 68 4.06 7.32 -0.71
CA ALA A 68 3.58 6.39 -1.72
C ALA A 68 2.66 5.32 -1.11
N GLU A 69 3.09 4.67 -0.03
CA GLU A 69 2.28 3.69 0.70
C GLU A 69 0.94 4.28 1.17
N TYR A 70 0.94 5.54 1.63
CA TYR A 70 -0.29 6.23 2.02
C TYR A 70 -1.22 6.47 0.82
N LEU A 71 -0.71 6.96 -0.30
CA LEU A 71 -1.50 7.25 -1.49
C LEU A 71 -2.03 5.98 -2.15
N ASP A 72 -1.23 4.91 -2.20
CA ASP A 72 -1.59 3.60 -2.74
C ASP A 72 -2.49 2.76 -1.81
N ASN A 73 -2.83 3.31 -0.63
CA ASN A 73 -3.62 2.61 0.40
C ASN A 73 -2.97 1.32 0.93
N THR A 74 -1.64 1.23 0.89
CA THR A 74 -0.86 0.10 1.39
C THR A 74 -0.25 0.37 2.78
N LEU A 75 -0.27 1.63 3.24
CA LEU A 75 0.17 1.99 4.58
C LEU A 75 -0.71 1.31 5.65
N SER A 76 -0.09 0.69 6.66
CA SER A 76 -0.82 0.02 7.73
C SER A 76 -1.75 0.99 8.48
N GLU A 77 -2.95 0.54 8.83
CA GLU A 77 -3.99 1.36 9.48
C GLU A 77 -3.50 2.04 10.75
N SER A 78 -2.62 1.38 11.52
CA SER A 78 -2.04 1.93 12.74
C SER A 78 -1.11 3.14 12.50
N ARG A 79 -0.53 3.26 11.30
CA ARG A 79 0.38 4.36 10.92
C ARG A 79 -0.37 5.56 10.31
N ILE A 80 -1.56 5.34 9.75
CA ILE A 80 -2.34 6.39 9.06
C ILE A 80 -2.57 7.62 9.95
N PRO A 81 -3.09 7.51 11.20
CA PRO A 81 -3.36 8.70 12.01
C PRO A 81 -2.10 9.52 12.32
N GLY A 82 -0.96 8.85 12.54
CA GLY A 82 0.32 9.52 12.78
C GLY A 82 0.81 10.27 11.55
N PHE A 83 0.67 9.67 10.38
CA PHE A 83 1.04 10.28 9.10
C PHE A 83 0.15 11.50 8.79
N GLU A 84 -1.18 11.34 8.86
CA GLU A 84 -2.11 12.43 8.61
C GLU A 84 -1.89 13.60 9.57
N LYS A 85 -1.62 13.31 10.86
CA LYS A 85 -1.31 14.35 11.84
C LYS A 85 -0.09 15.18 11.42
N VAL A 86 1.00 14.55 10.99
CA VAL A 86 2.20 15.25 10.51
C VAL A 86 1.89 16.12 9.29
N CYS A 87 1.08 15.63 8.35
CA CYS A 87 0.64 16.40 7.19
C CYS A 87 -0.22 17.61 7.60
N LEU A 88 -1.14 17.44 8.57
CA LEU A 88 -2.00 18.51 9.04
C LEU A 88 -1.24 19.60 9.82
N GLU A 89 -0.15 19.23 10.51
CA GLU A 89 0.67 20.15 11.32
C GLU A 89 1.77 20.86 10.50
N SER A 90 2.11 20.36 9.28
CA SER A 90 3.21 20.89 8.48
C SER A 90 2.81 21.13 7.03
N ASP A 91 2.82 22.40 6.61
CA ASP A 91 2.54 22.79 5.21
C ASP A 91 3.49 22.16 4.21
N MET A 92 4.71 21.83 4.65
CA MET A 92 5.72 21.18 3.82
C MET A 92 5.33 19.74 3.52
N TYR A 93 5.01 18.94 4.53
CA TYR A 93 4.54 17.56 4.33
C TYR A 93 3.19 17.50 3.61
N LEU A 94 2.30 18.45 3.92
CA LEU A 94 1.03 18.58 3.23
C LEU A 94 1.22 18.84 1.74
N SER A 95 2.14 19.75 1.38
CA SER A 95 2.42 20.05 -0.03
C SER A 95 3.14 18.90 -0.73
N GLU A 96 4.03 18.17 -0.05
CA GLU A 96 4.69 16.99 -0.60
C GLU A 96 3.66 15.92 -1.00
N VAL A 97 2.76 15.58 -0.08
CA VAL A 97 1.69 14.60 -0.34
C VAL A 97 0.77 15.07 -1.46
N ALA A 98 0.39 16.36 -1.46
CA ALA A 98 -0.46 16.93 -2.51
C ALA A 98 0.22 16.94 -3.88
N CYS A 99 1.51 17.28 -3.96
CA CYS A 99 2.26 17.23 -5.20
C CYS A 99 2.41 15.80 -5.73
N CYS A 100 2.72 14.84 -4.86
CA CYS A 100 2.80 13.43 -5.25
C CYS A 100 1.44 12.92 -5.77
N HIS A 101 0.34 13.25 -5.09
CA HIS A 101 -1.00 12.87 -5.52
C HIS A 101 -1.35 13.46 -6.89
N SER A 102 -1.07 14.75 -7.09
CA SER A 102 -1.32 15.43 -8.37
C SER A 102 -0.49 14.85 -9.52
N ILE A 103 0.78 14.48 -9.28
CA ILE A 103 1.62 13.81 -10.29
C ILE A 103 1.02 12.45 -10.64
N LEU A 104 0.65 11.64 -9.64
CA LEU A 104 0.05 10.33 -9.87
C LEU A 104 -1.27 10.43 -10.63
N SER A 105 -2.15 11.36 -10.23
CA SER A 105 -3.43 11.61 -10.91
C SER A 105 -3.26 11.96 -12.38
N ASN A 106 -2.30 12.85 -12.70
CA ASN A 106 -1.99 13.22 -14.08
C ASN A 106 -1.37 12.08 -14.90
N CYS A 107 -0.63 11.15 -14.23
CA CYS A 107 -0.06 9.98 -14.90
C CYS A 107 -1.10 8.92 -15.22
N MET A 108 -2.16 8.79 -14.39
CA MET A 108 -3.20 7.77 -14.59
C MET A 108 -4.04 8.00 -15.85
N ASP A 109 -4.19 9.25 -16.29
CA ASP A 109 -4.94 9.60 -17.52
C ASP A 109 -4.13 9.40 -18.80
N GLN A 110 -2.82 9.11 -18.68
CA GLN A 110 -1.97 8.89 -19.85
C GLN A 110 -1.81 7.38 -20.11
N PRO A 111 -2.21 6.87 -21.28
CA PRO A 111 -1.97 5.48 -21.64
C PRO A 111 -0.45 5.23 -21.69
N VAL A 112 0.04 4.46 -20.73
CA VAL A 112 1.44 4.05 -20.71
C VAL A 112 1.65 2.99 -21.79
N ALA A 113 2.45 3.32 -22.80
CA ALA A 113 2.92 2.34 -23.78
C ALA A 113 3.93 1.41 -23.13
N ILE A 114 3.45 0.29 -22.59
CA ILE A 114 4.32 -0.77 -22.06
C ILE A 114 4.99 -1.46 -23.25
N LYS A 115 6.33 -1.51 -23.27
CA LYS A 115 7.08 -2.28 -24.29
C LYS A 115 6.66 -3.75 -24.21
N ASN A 116 6.54 -4.39 -25.37
CA ASN A 116 6.16 -5.80 -25.44
C ASN A 116 7.06 -6.70 -24.58
N ASP A 117 8.37 -6.46 -24.61
CA ASP A 117 9.34 -7.21 -23.79
C ASP A 117 9.03 -7.11 -22.27
N THR A 118 8.62 -5.94 -21.79
CA THR A 118 8.24 -5.75 -20.38
C THR A 118 6.95 -6.48 -20.05
N ARG A 119 5.98 -6.45 -20.98
CA ARG A 119 4.73 -7.19 -20.84
C ARG A 119 4.97 -8.70 -20.79
N ASP A 120 5.79 -9.21 -21.69
CA ASP A 120 6.13 -10.64 -21.79
C ASP A 120 6.89 -11.10 -20.53
N HIS A 121 7.79 -10.26 -19.99
CA HIS A 121 8.47 -10.52 -18.72
C HIS A 121 7.50 -10.62 -17.54
N ILE A 122 6.55 -9.69 -17.43
CA ILE A 122 5.54 -9.70 -16.36
C ILE A 122 4.67 -10.95 -16.48
N VAL A 123 4.18 -11.27 -17.67
CA VAL A 123 3.35 -12.45 -17.91
C VAL A 123 4.11 -13.73 -17.56
N SER A 124 5.38 -13.84 -17.98
CA SER A 124 6.25 -14.99 -17.66
C SER A 124 6.50 -15.12 -16.17
N ALA A 125 6.76 -14.01 -15.46
CA ALA A 125 6.97 -14.03 -14.01
C ALA A 125 5.72 -14.47 -13.24
N VAL A 126 4.54 -14.00 -13.65
CA VAL A 126 3.27 -14.41 -13.06
C VAL A 126 2.99 -15.89 -13.31
N GLN A 127 3.22 -16.38 -14.54
CA GLN A 127 3.06 -17.79 -14.87
C GLN A 127 4.00 -18.70 -14.05
N GLN A 128 5.26 -18.29 -13.89
CA GLN A 128 6.22 -19.02 -13.05
C GLN A 128 5.77 -19.08 -11.58
N SER A 129 5.25 -17.98 -11.05
CA SER A 129 4.74 -17.92 -9.67
C SER A 129 3.53 -18.84 -9.47
N ILE A 130 2.60 -18.89 -10.44
CA ILE A 130 1.45 -19.78 -10.41
C ILE A 130 1.90 -21.24 -10.44
N THR A 131 2.81 -21.60 -11.36
CA THR A 131 3.33 -22.96 -11.46
C THR A 131 4.05 -23.41 -10.18
N GLN A 132 4.82 -22.52 -9.56
CA GLN A 132 5.47 -22.81 -8.28
C GLN A 132 4.46 -23.02 -7.13
N ALA A 133 3.39 -22.22 -7.09
CA ALA A 133 2.33 -22.38 -6.10
C ALA A 133 1.61 -23.73 -6.26
N GLU A 134 1.25 -24.10 -7.49
CA GLU A 134 0.63 -25.39 -7.81
C GLU A 134 1.53 -26.58 -7.45
N GLN A 135 2.85 -26.47 -7.67
CA GLN A 135 3.81 -27.51 -7.28
C GLN A 135 3.92 -27.66 -5.77
N LEU A 136 3.90 -26.56 -5.02
CA LEU A 136 3.91 -26.57 -3.56
C LEU A 136 2.64 -27.21 -2.99
N GLU A 137 1.48 -26.90 -3.56
CA GLU A 137 0.21 -27.48 -3.16
C GLU A 137 0.17 -28.99 -3.39
N GLN A 138 0.67 -29.46 -4.55
CA GLN A 138 0.80 -30.89 -4.84
C GLN A 138 1.78 -31.62 -3.89
N LEU A 139 2.87 -30.96 -3.47
CA LEU A 139 3.81 -31.50 -2.50
C LEU A 139 3.19 -31.59 -1.10
N GLU A 140 2.37 -30.63 -0.72
CA GLU A 140 1.65 -30.67 0.56
C GLU A 140 0.56 -31.76 0.58
N GLU A 141 -0.15 -31.97 -0.52
CA GLU A 141 -1.13 -33.07 -0.64
C GLU A 141 -0.48 -34.46 -0.59
N THR A 142 0.72 -34.61 -1.14
CA THR A 142 1.45 -35.89 -1.14
C THR A 142 2.22 -36.18 0.16
N ARG A 143 2.45 -35.17 0.99
CA ARG A 143 3.19 -35.28 2.26
C ARG A 143 2.63 -36.32 3.24
N PRO A 144 1.31 -36.39 3.53
CA PRO A 144 0.77 -37.39 4.45
C PRO A 144 0.93 -38.83 3.92
N ALA A 145 0.97 -39.03 2.61
CA ALA A 145 1.20 -40.35 2.02
C ALA A 145 2.66 -40.81 2.21
N LEU A 146 3.61 -39.90 2.14
CA LEU A 146 5.03 -40.17 2.38
C LEU A 146 5.35 -40.40 3.87
N GLU A 147 4.71 -39.66 4.77
CA GLU A 147 4.87 -39.86 6.23
C GLU A 147 4.38 -41.22 6.69
N ASN A 148 3.32 -41.75 6.08
CA ASN A 148 2.83 -43.13 6.35
C ASN A 148 3.76 -44.24 5.86
N LEU A 149 4.61 -43.99 4.86
CA LEU A 149 5.60 -44.94 4.34
C LEU A 149 6.89 -44.98 5.19
N ILE A 150 7.15 -43.93 5.98
CA ILE A 150 8.37 -43.77 6.78
C ILE A 150 8.15 -44.24 8.24
N GLN A 151 6.95 -44.68 8.63
CA GLN A 151 6.75 -45.22 9.99
C GLN A 151 7.67 -46.44 10.20
N PRO A 152 8.62 -46.37 11.14
CA PRO A 152 9.49 -47.53 11.41
C PRO A 152 8.59 -48.66 11.94
N LYS A 153 8.67 -49.82 11.31
CA LYS A 153 8.04 -51.03 11.76
C LYS A 153 8.40 -51.24 13.24
N PRO A 154 7.42 -51.38 14.13
CA PRO A 154 7.71 -51.56 15.56
C PRO A 154 8.67 -52.78 15.71
N ALA A 155 9.85 -52.54 16.26
CA ALA A 155 10.81 -53.56 16.58
C ALA A 155 10.11 -54.53 17.56
N GLY A 156 9.94 -55.75 17.11
CA GLY A 156 9.37 -56.83 17.96
C GLY A 156 10.17 -56.93 19.26
N VAL A 157 9.50 -56.77 20.35
CA VAL A 157 10.09 -57.02 21.69
C VAL A 157 10.58 -58.46 21.72
N PRO A 158 11.87 -58.76 21.98
CA PRO A 158 12.33 -60.13 22.12
C PRO A 158 11.66 -60.72 23.41
N GLU A 159 10.95 -61.84 23.24
CA GLU A 159 10.48 -62.63 24.37
C GLU A 159 11.70 -63.18 25.12
N TYR A 160 11.95 -62.64 26.31
CA TYR A 160 12.86 -63.24 27.24
C TYR A 160 12.24 -64.57 27.74
N ILE A 161 12.75 -65.68 27.26
CA ILE A 161 12.47 -67.00 27.76
C ILE A 161 12.93 -67.06 29.22
N ASN A 162 11.93 -67.14 30.11
CA ASN A 162 12.14 -67.40 31.54
C ASN A 162 12.45 -68.89 31.71
N THR A 163 13.73 -69.28 31.82
CA THR A 163 14.14 -70.58 32.26
C THR A 163 14.75 -70.49 33.65
N LYS A 164 14.09 -71.17 34.56
CA LYS A 164 14.37 -71.49 35.98
C LYS A 164 15.81 -71.29 36.47
#